data_0cbb1d863fac9a4fd9ef840bb15b77c6
#
_entry.id   0cbb1d863fac9a4fd9ef840bb15b77c6
#
_cell.length_a   1.000
_cell.length_b   1.000
_cell.length_c   1.000
_cell.angle_alpha   90.00
_cell.angle_beta   90.00
_cell.angle_gamma   90.00
#
_symmetry.space_group_name_H-M   'P 1'
#
loop_
_entity.id
_entity.type
_entity.pdbx_description
1 polymer ?
#
loop_
_entity_poly.entity_id
_entity_poly.type
_entity_poly.pdbx_seq_one_letter_code
_entity_poly.pdbx_strand_id
1 'polypeptide(L)'
;MPELAELRLTADYINECSQGKGPMIHYIKIEKNPAHKGTHCITPESPKDYFSLSAESRGKELILYIKEGDKTTPLRMSMGMSGHFKLTNTGQESKHAHLKFYRKDGTTLSFVDVRRFGKWKAGETWSTNRGPDPTTEADEFKYNVLKNLDKRVFDQPIHLVLMNQKYFNGIGNYLRAEILYRLPEVNPFMEAREVIDNCPMLLELCTTIPRKAYSLGGGQLKDWENPWQSDKEKFERFIKCYNNKNMGHIMDKNGRRFWFDPKWNIKMLEHISKQK
;
A
#
# COMPACT_ATOMS: atom_id res chain seq x y z
N MET A 1 5.63 6.52 0.20
CA MET A 1 5.00 5.57 -0.74
C MET A 1 3.95 4.81 0.05
N PRO A 2 2.70 4.79 -0.40
CA PRO A 2 1.64 4.04 0.27
C PRO A 2 1.99 2.55 0.36
N GLU A 3 1.81 1.98 1.55
CA GLU A 3 1.93 0.55 1.81
C GLU A 3 0.58 0.02 2.30
N LEU A 4 0.49 -1.19 2.82
CA LEU A 4 -0.77 -1.83 3.20
C LEU A 4 -1.66 -0.93 4.09
N ALA A 5 -1.08 -0.34 5.14
CA ALA A 5 -1.84 0.49 6.08
C ALA A 5 -2.46 1.72 5.40
N GLU A 6 -1.70 2.38 4.54
CA GLU A 6 -2.16 3.58 3.83
C GLU A 6 -3.21 3.26 2.78
N LEU A 7 -3.13 2.08 2.12
CA LEU A 7 -4.17 1.64 1.17
C LEU A 7 -5.49 1.39 1.90
N ARG A 8 -5.44 0.74 3.07
CA ARG A 8 -6.63 0.50 3.90
C ARG A 8 -7.27 1.80 4.37
N LEU A 9 -6.46 2.72 4.91
CA LEU A 9 -6.93 4.07 5.29
C LEU A 9 -7.52 4.84 4.09
N THR A 10 -6.94 4.66 2.90
CA THR A 10 -7.49 5.27 1.68
C THR A 10 -8.86 4.69 1.34
N ALA A 11 -9.06 3.37 1.48
CA ALA A 11 -10.36 2.75 1.26
C ALA A 11 -11.40 3.28 2.28
N ASP A 12 -11.03 3.37 3.56
CA ASP A 12 -11.89 3.91 4.60
C ASP A 12 -12.26 5.37 4.32
N TYR A 13 -11.29 6.20 3.89
CA TYR A 13 -11.53 7.59 3.51
C TYR A 13 -12.54 7.72 2.37
N ILE A 14 -12.39 6.92 1.31
CA ILE A 14 -13.32 6.92 0.19
C ILE A 14 -14.72 6.52 0.65
N ASN A 15 -14.81 5.48 1.49
CA ASN A 15 -16.08 5.00 2.03
C ASN A 15 -16.75 6.07 2.92
N GLU A 16 -16.00 6.72 3.78
CA GLU A 16 -16.52 7.82 4.61
C GLU A 16 -16.99 9.00 3.75
N CYS A 17 -16.20 9.42 2.75
CA CYS A 17 -16.63 10.43 1.79
C CYS A 17 -17.91 10.05 1.04
N SER A 18 -18.15 8.75 0.81
CA SER A 18 -19.28 8.25 0.01
C SER A 18 -20.53 7.97 0.85
N GLN A 19 -20.36 7.61 2.11
CA GLN A 19 -21.48 7.29 3.01
C GLN A 19 -22.05 8.54 3.70
N GLY A 20 -21.19 9.53 4.01
CA GLY A 20 -21.60 10.74 4.73
C GLY A 20 -22.12 10.48 6.16
N LYS A 21 -22.50 11.54 6.86
CA LYS A 21 -23.20 11.46 8.17
C LYS A 21 -24.74 11.38 8.01
N GLY A 22 -25.23 11.09 6.81
CA GLY A 22 -26.63 11.12 6.43
C GLY A 22 -26.92 10.12 5.29
N PRO A 23 -27.89 10.42 4.39
CA PRO A 23 -28.19 9.57 3.26
C PRO A 23 -26.96 9.40 2.35
N MET A 24 -26.88 8.23 1.69
CA MET A 24 -25.81 7.89 0.76
C MET A 24 -25.57 9.03 -0.25
N ILE A 25 -24.33 9.42 -0.41
CA ILE A 25 -23.96 10.49 -1.33
C ILE A 25 -23.86 9.92 -2.75
N HIS A 26 -24.59 10.57 -3.64
CA HIS A 26 -24.62 10.20 -5.04
C HIS A 26 -23.55 10.97 -5.83
N TYR A 27 -22.88 10.25 -6.72
CA TYR A 27 -22.00 10.79 -7.73
C TYR A 27 -22.74 10.93 -9.05
N ILE A 28 -22.34 11.91 -9.86
CA ILE A 28 -23.02 12.29 -11.09
C ILE A 28 -22.15 12.20 -12.33
N LYS A 29 -20.81 12.16 -12.17
CA LYS A 29 -19.88 12.15 -13.30
C LYS A 29 -18.53 11.58 -12.89
N ILE A 30 -17.90 10.86 -13.82
CA ILE A 30 -16.50 10.45 -13.75
C ILE A 30 -15.73 11.16 -14.86
N GLU A 31 -14.57 11.73 -14.53
CA GLU A 31 -13.74 12.43 -15.50
C GLU A 31 -12.27 12.09 -15.34
N LYS A 32 -11.63 11.71 -16.44
CA LYS A 32 -10.17 11.57 -16.51
C LYS A 32 -9.58 12.91 -16.97
N ASN A 33 -8.54 13.38 -16.27
CA ASN A 33 -7.81 14.57 -16.71
C ASN A 33 -7.14 14.31 -18.08
N PRO A 34 -7.44 15.09 -19.12
CA PRO A 34 -6.87 14.93 -20.45
C PRO A 34 -5.34 15.02 -20.48
N ALA A 35 -4.74 15.73 -19.54
CA ALA A 35 -3.28 15.81 -19.40
C ALA A 35 -2.63 14.49 -18.92
N HIS A 36 -3.42 13.51 -18.44
CA HIS A 36 -2.94 12.19 -18.04
C HIS A 36 -2.94 11.23 -19.25
N LYS A 37 -1.85 11.21 -19.99
CA LYS A 37 -1.67 10.41 -21.22
C LYS A 37 -1.31 8.92 -20.97
N GLY A 38 -1.43 8.41 -19.74
CA GLY A 38 -1.08 7.02 -19.41
C GLY A 38 -1.97 6.00 -20.15
N THR A 39 -1.36 5.17 -20.98
CA THR A 39 -2.04 4.12 -21.77
C THR A 39 -2.61 3.00 -20.89
N HIS A 40 -2.11 2.87 -19.67
CA HIS A 40 -2.54 1.84 -18.70
C HIS A 40 -3.66 2.30 -17.78
N CYS A 41 -4.27 3.47 -18.05
CA CYS A 41 -5.36 4.02 -17.24
C CYS A 41 -6.67 3.94 -18.03
N ILE A 42 -7.34 2.79 -17.93
CA ILE A 42 -8.66 2.56 -18.54
C ILE A 42 -9.71 3.08 -17.56
N THR A 43 -10.30 4.23 -17.91
CA THR A 43 -11.36 4.87 -17.12
C THR A 43 -12.71 4.29 -17.55
N PRO A 44 -13.61 3.96 -16.61
CA PRO A 44 -14.97 3.57 -16.98
C PRO A 44 -15.68 4.77 -17.63
N GLU A 45 -16.64 4.47 -18.48
CA GLU A 45 -17.60 5.50 -18.92
C GLU A 45 -18.34 6.06 -17.71
N SER A 46 -18.63 7.35 -17.76
CA SER A 46 -19.45 7.97 -16.71
C SER A 46 -20.86 7.37 -16.77
N PRO A 47 -21.38 6.88 -15.63
CA PRO A 47 -22.76 6.41 -15.58
C PRO A 47 -23.75 7.48 -16.06
N LYS A 48 -24.86 7.04 -16.64
CA LYS A 48 -25.91 7.97 -17.14
C LYS A 48 -26.74 8.54 -16.01
N ASP A 49 -26.94 7.72 -14.98
CA ASP A 49 -27.69 8.07 -13.78
C ASP A 49 -26.74 8.27 -12.59
N TYR A 50 -27.31 8.54 -11.44
CA TYR A 50 -26.57 8.61 -10.20
C TYR A 50 -25.95 7.26 -9.86
N PHE A 51 -24.72 7.29 -9.35
CA PHE A 51 -24.05 6.10 -8.87
C PHE A 51 -23.50 6.30 -7.46
N SER A 52 -23.28 5.20 -6.77
CA SER A 52 -22.57 5.18 -5.50
C SER A 52 -21.14 4.67 -5.70
N LEU A 53 -20.28 5.03 -4.76
CA LEU A 53 -18.88 4.61 -4.73
C LEU A 53 -18.58 3.95 -3.40
N SER A 54 -17.91 2.80 -3.45
CA SER A 54 -17.28 2.19 -2.28
C SER A 54 -15.89 1.70 -2.63
N ALA A 55 -15.06 1.42 -1.63
CA ALA A 55 -13.69 1.00 -1.85
C ALA A 55 -13.29 -0.13 -0.91
N GLU A 56 -12.42 -1.01 -1.41
CA GLU A 56 -11.75 -2.05 -0.66
C GLU A 56 -10.25 -2.03 -0.99
N SER A 57 -9.42 -2.41 -0.02
CA SER A 57 -7.99 -2.58 -0.21
C SER A 57 -7.57 -4.03 0.03
N ARG A 58 -6.56 -4.48 -0.71
CA ARG A 58 -5.90 -5.78 -0.51
C ARG A 58 -4.40 -5.63 -0.76
N GLY A 59 -3.63 -5.61 0.30
CA GLY A 59 -2.20 -5.30 0.23
C GLY A 59 -1.94 -3.91 -0.36
N LYS A 60 -1.28 -3.86 -1.52
CA LYS A 60 -0.99 -2.60 -2.23
C LYS A 60 -1.91 -2.33 -3.42
N GLU A 61 -3.08 -2.92 -3.45
CA GLU A 61 -4.12 -2.61 -4.42
C GLU A 61 -5.37 -2.04 -3.75
N LEU A 62 -6.08 -1.23 -4.49
CA LEU A 62 -7.37 -0.66 -4.16
C LEU A 62 -8.34 -1.00 -5.27
N ILE A 63 -9.56 -1.39 -4.92
CA ILE A 63 -10.68 -1.45 -5.86
C ILE A 63 -11.74 -0.46 -5.41
N LEU A 64 -12.15 0.40 -6.34
CA LEU A 64 -13.37 1.17 -6.21
C LEU A 64 -14.49 0.43 -6.93
N TYR A 65 -15.62 0.28 -6.25
CA TYR A 65 -16.85 -0.27 -6.83
C TYR A 65 -17.77 0.89 -7.19
N ILE A 66 -18.03 1.05 -8.49
CA ILE A 66 -18.93 2.05 -9.06
C ILE A 66 -20.25 1.35 -9.28
N LYS A 67 -21.27 1.66 -8.48
CA LYS A 67 -22.59 1.01 -8.53
C LYS A 67 -23.65 1.96 -9.08
N GLU A 68 -24.22 1.61 -10.26
CA GLU A 68 -25.32 2.27 -10.93
C GLU A 68 -26.50 1.27 -11.02
N GLY A 69 -27.55 1.48 -10.23
CA GLY A 69 -28.63 0.50 -10.10
C GLY A 69 -28.11 -0.87 -9.65
N ASP A 70 -28.38 -1.91 -10.44
CA ASP A 70 -27.90 -3.28 -10.18
C ASP A 70 -26.51 -3.57 -10.76
N LYS A 71 -25.99 -2.67 -11.59
CA LYS A 71 -24.69 -2.84 -12.23
C LYS A 71 -23.56 -2.33 -11.31
N THR A 72 -22.57 -3.16 -11.04
CA THR A 72 -21.35 -2.77 -10.34
C THR A 72 -20.13 -2.92 -11.25
N THR A 73 -19.40 -1.84 -11.44
CA THR A 73 -18.15 -1.83 -12.22
C THR A 73 -16.97 -1.67 -11.28
N PRO A 74 -16.08 -2.67 -11.16
CA PRO A 74 -14.88 -2.54 -10.37
C PRO A 74 -13.86 -1.66 -11.11
N LEU A 75 -13.13 -0.83 -10.38
CA LEU A 75 -12.03 -0.03 -10.86
C LEU A 75 -10.81 -0.32 -10.00
N ARG A 76 -9.93 -1.21 -10.49
CA ARG A 76 -8.69 -1.53 -9.79
C ARG A 76 -7.68 -0.41 -9.91
N MET A 77 -7.06 -0.05 -8.80
CA MET A 77 -6.09 1.03 -8.71
C MET A 77 -4.80 0.61 -8.00
N SER A 78 -3.71 1.21 -8.40
CA SER A 78 -2.46 1.25 -7.66
C SER A 78 -2.06 2.70 -7.43
N MET A 79 -1.68 3.03 -6.21
CA MET A 79 -1.44 4.43 -5.79
C MET A 79 -0.07 4.97 -6.23
N GLY A 80 0.80 4.11 -6.81
CA GLY A 80 2.15 4.52 -7.14
C GLY A 80 2.95 4.94 -5.91
N MET A 81 3.59 6.09 -5.96
CA MET A 81 4.43 6.61 -4.87
C MET A 81 3.86 7.83 -4.16
N SER A 82 3.00 8.59 -4.81
CA SER A 82 2.43 9.85 -4.30
C SER A 82 0.92 9.94 -4.47
N GLY A 83 0.29 8.88 -5.00
CA GLY A 83 -1.15 8.86 -5.19
C GLY A 83 -1.91 8.87 -3.86
N HIS A 84 -2.95 9.68 -3.81
CA HIS A 84 -3.89 9.79 -2.69
C HIS A 84 -5.24 10.31 -3.20
N PHE A 85 -6.27 10.16 -2.37
CA PHE A 85 -7.57 10.74 -2.65
C PHE A 85 -7.77 12.03 -1.85
N LYS A 86 -8.44 13.00 -2.45
CA LYS A 86 -8.78 14.28 -1.81
C LYS A 86 -10.18 14.70 -2.20
N LEU A 87 -10.97 15.11 -1.21
CA LEU A 87 -12.27 15.74 -1.39
C LEU A 87 -12.09 17.27 -1.40
N THR A 88 -12.67 17.95 -2.39
CA THR A 88 -12.61 19.42 -2.53
C THR A 88 -13.96 19.94 -3.05
N ASN A 89 -14.21 21.23 -2.94
CA ASN A 89 -15.30 21.84 -3.69
C ASN A 89 -15.01 21.71 -5.20
N THR A 90 -16.05 21.49 -5.99
CA THR A 90 -15.95 21.37 -7.45
C THR A 90 -15.35 22.69 -8.02
N GLY A 91 -14.35 22.53 -8.88
CA GLY A 91 -13.57 23.65 -9.43
C GLY A 91 -12.32 24.03 -8.62
N GLN A 92 -12.12 23.44 -7.43
CA GLN A 92 -10.93 23.66 -6.60
C GLN A 92 -9.97 22.45 -6.58
N GLU A 93 -10.15 21.52 -7.52
CA GLU A 93 -9.30 20.33 -7.59
C GLU A 93 -7.85 20.71 -7.94
N SER A 94 -6.92 19.93 -7.40
CA SER A 94 -5.50 20.06 -7.76
C SER A 94 -5.29 19.86 -9.26
N LYS A 95 -4.34 20.60 -9.86
CA LYS A 95 -3.85 20.32 -11.24
C LYS A 95 -3.34 18.89 -11.44
N HIS A 96 -3.03 18.18 -10.35
CA HIS A 96 -2.60 16.79 -10.33
C HIS A 96 -3.74 15.81 -10.02
N ALA A 97 -5.01 16.28 -10.01
CA ALA A 97 -6.19 15.43 -9.97
C ALA A 97 -6.36 14.75 -11.34
N HIS A 98 -6.09 13.45 -11.41
CA HIS A 98 -6.05 12.71 -12.67
C HIS A 98 -7.30 11.90 -12.95
N LEU A 99 -8.03 11.51 -11.89
CA LEU A 99 -9.34 10.89 -11.97
C LEU A 99 -10.25 11.57 -10.95
N LYS A 100 -11.42 12.02 -11.40
CA LYS A 100 -12.35 12.83 -10.62
C LYS A 100 -13.72 12.19 -10.60
N PHE A 101 -14.34 12.20 -9.44
CA PHE A 101 -15.69 11.72 -9.18
C PHE A 101 -16.50 12.90 -8.64
N TYR A 102 -17.35 13.47 -9.47
CA TYR A 102 -18.17 14.62 -9.11
C TYR A 102 -19.39 14.18 -8.32
N ARG A 103 -19.65 14.82 -7.20
CA ARG A 103 -20.77 14.54 -6.30
C ARG A 103 -21.90 15.53 -6.54
N LYS A 104 -23.12 15.08 -6.22
CA LYS A 104 -24.33 15.92 -6.34
C LYS A 104 -24.32 17.13 -5.40
N ASP A 105 -23.60 17.07 -4.30
CA ASP A 105 -23.49 18.13 -3.30
C ASP A 105 -22.52 19.26 -3.67
N GLY A 106 -21.99 19.25 -4.89
CA GLY A 106 -21.05 20.28 -5.36
C GLY A 106 -19.61 20.05 -4.93
N THR A 107 -19.27 18.86 -4.42
CA THR A 107 -17.88 18.48 -4.13
C THR A 107 -17.35 17.44 -5.12
N THR A 108 -16.04 17.27 -5.17
CA THR A 108 -15.34 16.35 -6.07
C THR A 108 -14.34 15.53 -5.28
N LEU A 109 -14.49 14.19 -5.34
CA LEU A 109 -13.49 13.26 -4.85
C LEU A 109 -12.48 12.98 -5.97
N SER A 110 -11.21 13.28 -5.74
CA SER A 110 -10.19 13.21 -6.78
C SER A 110 -9.04 12.29 -6.40
N PHE A 111 -8.59 11.47 -7.36
CA PHE A 111 -7.29 10.81 -7.28
C PHE A 111 -6.20 11.80 -7.72
N VAL A 112 -5.36 12.19 -6.78
CA VAL A 112 -4.27 13.16 -6.96
C VAL A 112 -2.95 12.42 -6.97
N ASP A 113 -2.12 12.62 -8.00
CA ASP A 113 -0.79 12.00 -8.09
C ASP A 113 0.21 12.88 -8.83
N VAL A 114 1.05 13.59 -8.10
CA VAL A 114 2.07 14.50 -8.65
C VAL A 114 3.06 13.78 -9.55
N ARG A 115 3.41 12.53 -9.22
CA ARG A 115 4.42 11.75 -9.95
C ARG A 115 3.85 10.94 -11.12
N ARG A 116 2.52 10.79 -11.21
CA ARG A 116 1.81 10.04 -12.26
C ARG A 116 2.23 8.56 -12.38
N PHE A 117 2.59 7.93 -11.26
CA PHE A 117 2.91 6.51 -11.20
C PHE A 117 1.72 5.64 -10.81
N GLY A 118 0.65 6.27 -10.32
CA GLY A 118 -0.61 5.60 -10.07
C GLY A 118 -1.25 5.12 -11.37
N LYS A 119 -1.95 4.00 -11.29
CA LYS A 119 -2.63 3.39 -12.43
C LYS A 119 -4.02 2.95 -12.01
N TRP A 120 -4.94 2.93 -12.97
CA TRP A 120 -6.27 2.37 -12.76
C TRP A 120 -6.78 1.65 -14.01
N LYS A 121 -7.64 0.65 -13.80
CA LYS A 121 -8.18 -0.15 -14.88
C LYS A 121 -9.59 -0.62 -14.54
N ALA A 122 -10.55 -0.14 -15.30
CA ALA A 122 -11.95 -0.52 -15.16
C ALA A 122 -12.20 -1.95 -15.60
N GLY A 123 -13.14 -2.63 -14.93
CA GLY A 123 -13.55 -4.00 -15.23
C GLY A 123 -12.59 -5.07 -14.68
N GLU A 124 -11.54 -4.68 -13.96
CA GLU A 124 -10.60 -5.63 -13.38
C GLU A 124 -10.77 -5.78 -11.87
N THR A 125 -10.69 -7.01 -11.41
CA THR A 125 -10.62 -7.41 -9.99
C THR A 125 -9.18 -7.45 -9.49
N TRP A 126 -8.92 -8.06 -8.33
CA TRP A 126 -7.58 -8.20 -7.76
C TRP A 126 -6.60 -8.87 -8.71
N SER A 127 -5.36 -8.40 -8.72
CA SER A 127 -4.29 -8.98 -9.54
C SER A 127 -3.97 -10.41 -9.10
N THR A 128 -3.95 -11.34 -10.03
CA THR A 128 -3.66 -12.75 -9.78
C THR A 128 -2.20 -13.03 -9.38
N ASN A 129 -1.29 -12.08 -9.67
CA ASN A 129 0.12 -12.17 -9.32
C ASN A 129 0.46 -11.61 -7.93
N ARG A 130 -0.55 -11.26 -7.12
CA ARG A 130 -0.39 -10.84 -5.73
C ARG A 130 -0.91 -11.91 -4.77
N GLY A 131 -0.19 -12.08 -3.68
CA GLY A 131 -0.59 -13.00 -2.61
C GLY A 131 -1.73 -12.46 -1.75
N PRO A 132 -2.18 -13.27 -0.78
CA PRO A 132 -3.14 -12.83 0.22
C PRO A 132 -2.64 -11.62 1.03
N ASP A 133 -3.57 -10.83 1.53
CA ASP A 133 -3.29 -9.71 2.43
C ASP A 133 -2.97 -10.24 3.83
N PRO A 134 -1.78 -9.96 4.39
CA PRO A 134 -1.39 -10.49 5.69
C PRO A 134 -2.27 -10.00 6.86
N THR A 135 -3.08 -8.96 6.67
CA THR A 135 -3.92 -8.42 7.75
C THR A 135 -5.35 -8.91 7.74
N THR A 136 -5.91 -9.22 6.58
CA THR A 136 -7.30 -9.66 6.40
C THR A 136 -7.42 -11.12 5.99
N GLU A 137 -6.35 -11.70 5.41
CA GLU A 137 -6.27 -13.08 4.93
C GLU A 137 -5.04 -13.77 5.58
N ALA A 138 -4.91 -13.67 6.91
CA ALA A 138 -3.68 -14.02 7.63
C ALA A 138 -3.29 -15.51 7.51
N ASP A 139 -4.26 -16.41 7.53
CA ASP A 139 -4.00 -17.84 7.42
C ASP A 139 -3.62 -18.23 5.98
N GLU A 140 -4.33 -17.69 5.00
CA GLU A 140 -4.00 -17.86 3.58
C GLU A 140 -2.65 -17.25 3.25
N PHE A 141 -2.30 -16.11 3.86
CA PHE A 141 -0.98 -15.50 3.73
C PHE A 141 0.11 -16.43 4.23
N LYS A 142 0.00 -16.93 5.48
CA LYS A 142 0.97 -17.86 6.06
C LYS A 142 1.10 -19.12 5.22
N TYR A 143 -0.04 -19.71 4.85
CA TYR A 143 -0.06 -20.88 3.97
C TYR A 143 0.61 -20.62 2.63
N ASN A 144 0.32 -19.47 1.99
CA ASN A 144 0.92 -19.11 0.71
C ASN A 144 2.46 -18.96 0.80
N VAL A 145 2.98 -18.41 1.89
CA VAL A 145 4.43 -18.32 2.10
C VAL A 145 5.03 -19.72 2.30
N LEU A 146 4.50 -20.48 3.28
CA LEU A 146 5.08 -21.76 3.69
C LEU A 146 5.06 -22.82 2.58
N LYS A 147 3.96 -22.94 1.84
CA LYS A 147 3.87 -23.90 0.72
C LYS A 147 4.79 -23.60 -0.46
N ASN A 148 5.40 -22.43 -0.50
CA ASN A 148 6.28 -22.03 -1.60
C ASN A 148 7.74 -21.83 -1.18
N LEU A 149 8.13 -22.25 0.03
CA LEU A 149 9.50 -22.06 0.54
C LEU A 149 10.56 -22.75 -0.34
N ASP A 150 10.20 -23.78 -1.10
CA ASP A 150 11.07 -24.45 -2.06
C ASP A 150 11.44 -23.61 -3.28
N LYS A 151 10.73 -22.51 -3.54
CA LYS A 151 10.97 -21.64 -4.70
C LYS A 151 12.27 -20.86 -4.53
N ARG A 152 13.03 -20.72 -5.62
CA ARG A 152 14.31 -19.98 -5.69
C ARG A 152 14.25 -18.53 -5.17
N VAL A 153 13.07 -17.92 -5.14
CA VAL A 153 12.92 -16.57 -4.60
C VAL A 153 13.27 -16.50 -3.12
N PHE A 154 13.07 -17.59 -2.38
CA PHE A 154 13.36 -17.68 -0.95
C PHE A 154 14.84 -17.97 -0.64
N ASP A 155 15.68 -18.26 -1.65
CA ASP A 155 17.14 -18.32 -1.53
C ASP A 155 17.77 -16.91 -1.46
N GLN A 156 16.98 -15.86 -1.71
CA GLN A 156 17.43 -14.48 -1.62
C GLN A 156 17.35 -13.96 -0.17
N PRO A 157 18.12 -12.91 0.18
CA PRO A 157 18.05 -12.26 1.48
C PRO A 157 16.62 -11.87 1.87
N ILE A 158 16.26 -12.10 3.14
CA ILE A 158 14.89 -11.88 3.63
C ILE A 158 14.42 -10.43 3.42
N HIS A 159 15.30 -9.43 3.56
CA HIS A 159 14.94 -8.04 3.30
C HIS A 159 14.49 -7.78 1.86
N LEU A 160 14.94 -8.58 0.89
CA LEU A 160 14.48 -8.49 -0.50
C LEU A 160 13.16 -9.24 -0.70
N VAL A 161 13.03 -10.43 -0.10
CA VAL A 161 11.86 -11.29 -0.28
C VAL A 161 10.61 -10.68 0.34
N LEU A 162 10.73 -9.98 1.46
CA LEU A 162 9.63 -9.21 2.07
C LEU A 162 9.01 -8.16 1.13
N MET A 163 9.71 -7.75 0.08
CA MET A 163 9.18 -6.82 -0.93
C MET A 163 8.43 -7.52 -2.08
N ASN A 164 8.45 -8.85 -2.13
CA ASN A 164 7.79 -9.62 -3.18
C ASN A 164 6.29 -9.72 -2.91
N GLN A 165 5.50 -8.98 -3.66
CA GLN A 165 4.07 -8.86 -3.47
C GLN A 165 3.28 -10.16 -3.74
N LYS A 166 3.87 -11.16 -4.38
CA LYS A 166 3.29 -12.49 -4.56
C LYS A 166 3.22 -13.28 -3.25
N TYR A 167 4.11 -12.98 -2.31
CA TYR A 167 4.21 -13.70 -1.03
C TYR A 167 3.93 -12.77 0.15
N PHE A 168 4.34 -11.52 0.08
CA PHE A 168 4.25 -10.52 1.14
C PHE A 168 3.49 -9.29 0.63
N ASN A 169 2.23 -9.53 0.20
CA ASN A 169 1.40 -8.48 -0.37
C ASN A 169 1.17 -7.34 0.63
N GLY A 170 1.42 -6.12 0.19
CA GLY A 170 1.24 -4.94 1.04
C GLY A 170 2.50 -4.49 1.79
N ILE A 171 3.45 -5.39 2.05
CA ILE A 171 4.70 -5.01 2.71
C ILE A 171 5.56 -4.19 1.74
N GLY A 172 6.01 -3.05 2.22
CA GLY A 172 6.88 -2.14 1.48
C GLY A 172 8.12 -1.79 2.28
N ASN A 173 8.68 -0.65 1.94
CA ASN A 173 10.02 -0.31 2.39
C ASN A 173 10.09 0.02 3.89
N TYR A 174 9.08 0.74 4.43
CA TYR A 174 9.07 1.01 5.86
C TYR A 174 8.61 -0.21 6.66
N LEU A 175 7.58 -0.92 6.19
CA LEU A 175 7.11 -2.12 6.90
C LEU A 175 8.19 -3.19 6.99
N ARG A 176 8.95 -3.48 5.90
CA ARG A 176 10.04 -4.45 5.97
C ARG A 176 11.13 -4.05 6.99
N ALA A 177 11.46 -2.76 7.06
CA ALA A 177 12.46 -2.26 8.00
C ALA A 177 11.96 -2.41 9.44
N GLU A 178 10.71 -2.04 9.70
CA GLU A 178 10.10 -2.12 11.02
C GLU A 178 9.84 -3.56 11.49
N ILE A 179 9.52 -4.47 10.58
CA ILE A 179 9.36 -5.91 10.88
C ILE A 179 10.71 -6.51 11.28
N LEU A 180 11.73 -6.34 10.44
CA LEU A 180 13.05 -6.93 10.70
C LEU A 180 13.75 -6.33 11.92
N TYR A 181 13.57 -5.04 12.17
CA TYR A 181 14.11 -4.38 13.37
C TYR A 181 13.55 -4.96 14.67
N ARG A 182 12.30 -5.46 14.66
CA ARG A 182 11.65 -6.09 15.82
C ARG A 182 12.03 -7.57 16.00
N LEU A 183 12.92 -8.07 15.18
CA LEU A 183 13.52 -9.41 15.28
C LEU A 183 15.03 -9.27 15.47
N PRO A 184 15.49 -8.88 16.66
CA PRO A 184 16.88 -8.52 16.87
C PRO A 184 17.86 -9.67 16.60
N GLU A 185 17.43 -10.92 16.66
CA GLU A 185 18.27 -12.09 16.37
C GLU A 185 18.31 -12.44 14.86
N VAL A 186 17.43 -11.84 14.05
CA VAL A 186 17.37 -12.13 12.62
C VAL A 186 18.32 -11.21 11.85
N ASN A 187 19.32 -11.80 11.21
CA ASN A 187 20.15 -11.08 10.25
C ASN A 187 19.35 -10.83 8.95
N PRO A 188 19.08 -9.56 8.56
CA PRO A 188 18.26 -9.25 7.39
C PRO A 188 18.89 -9.64 6.04
N PHE A 189 20.15 -10.05 6.04
CA PHE A 189 20.91 -10.48 4.85
C PHE A 189 20.96 -12.00 4.67
N MET A 190 20.43 -12.78 5.61
CA MET A 190 20.30 -14.23 5.49
C MET A 190 19.22 -14.63 4.47
N GLU A 191 19.33 -15.86 3.95
CA GLU A 191 18.33 -16.44 3.08
C GLU A 191 16.95 -16.46 3.74
N ALA A 192 15.94 -16.05 2.97
CA ALA A 192 14.59 -15.94 3.50
C ALA A 192 14.03 -17.29 3.96
N ARG A 193 14.35 -18.39 3.27
CA ARG A 193 13.96 -19.74 3.65
C ARG A 193 14.44 -20.06 5.06
N GLU A 194 15.73 -19.91 5.31
CA GLU A 194 16.33 -20.17 6.61
C GLU A 194 15.71 -19.31 7.72
N VAL A 195 15.49 -18.03 7.45
CA VAL A 195 14.86 -17.11 8.41
C VAL A 195 13.42 -17.52 8.72
N ILE A 196 12.63 -17.88 7.71
CA ILE A 196 11.21 -18.24 7.90
C ILE A 196 11.09 -19.58 8.67
N ASP A 197 11.93 -20.56 8.36
CA ASP A 197 11.94 -21.88 9.03
C ASP A 197 12.34 -21.75 10.51
N ASN A 198 13.30 -20.89 10.82
CA ASN A 198 13.84 -20.76 12.17
C ASN A 198 13.17 -19.66 13.02
N CYS A 199 12.38 -18.76 12.40
CA CYS A 199 11.73 -17.65 13.09
C CYS A 199 10.26 -17.48 12.69
N PRO A 200 9.33 -18.31 13.20
CA PRO A 200 7.89 -18.19 12.93
C PRO A 200 7.32 -16.81 13.27
N MET A 201 7.93 -16.11 14.24
CA MET A 201 7.56 -14.75 14.64
C MET A 201 7.62 -13.75 13.46
N LEU A 202 8.44 -14.00 12.43
CA LEU A 202 8.50 -13.15 11.25
C LEU A 202 7.12 -13.03 10.56
N LEU A 203 6.43 -14.16 10.36
CA LEU A 203 5.11 -14.16 9.72
C LEU A 203 4.04 -13.48 10.58
N GLU A 204 4.14 -13.64 11.92
CA GLU A 204 3.28 -12.92 12.86
C GLU A 204 3.49 -11.40 12.78
N LEU A 205 4.74 -10.95 12.72
CA LEU A 205 5.04 -9.53 12.58
C LEU A 205 4.61 -8.97 11.22
N CYS A 206 4.63 -9.78 10.16
CA CYS A 206 4.07 -9.37 8.85
C CYS A 206 2.56 -9.07 8.92
N THR A 207 1.86 -9.64 9.89
CA THR A 207 0.43 -9.37 10.16
C THR A 207 0.24 -8.23 11.15
N THR A 208 0.96 -8.26 12.27
CA THR A 208 0.71 -7.36 13.41
C THR A 208 1.27 -5.96 13.20
N ILE A 209 2.43 -5.82 12.57
CA ILE A 209 3.05 -4.51 12.32
C ILE A 209 2.22 -3.65 11.36
N PRO A 210 1.72 -4.16 10.21
CA PRO A 210 0.82 -3.37 9.37
C PRO A 210 -0.51 -3.03 10.04
N ARG A 211 -1.10 -3.94 10.84
CA ARG A 211 -2.30 -3.66 11.65
C ARG A 211 -2.05 -2.52 12.65
N LYS A 212 -0.89 -2.54 13.31
CA LYS A 212 -0.49 -1.46 14.22
C LYS A 212 -0.28 -0.15 13.47
N ALA A 213 0.40 -0.17 12.33
CA ALA A 213 0.58 1.03 11.50
C ALA A 213 -0.77 1.63 11.10
N TYR A 214 -1.72 0.80 10.64
CA TYR A 214 -3.08 1.22 10.33
C TYR A 214 -3.79 1.86 11.54
N SER A 215 -3.75 1.20 12.71
CA SER A 215 -4.41 1.72 13.94
C SER A 215 -3.82 3.05 14.44
N LEU A 216 -2.63 3.41 13.98
CA LEU A 216 -1.95 4.68 14.29
C LEU A 216 -2.13 5.74 13.20
N GLY A 217 -2.98 5.47 12.21
CA GLY A 217 -3.25 6.39 11.10
C GLY A 217 -2.25 6.33 9.95
N GLY A 218 -1.35 5.35 9.94
CA GLY A 218 -0.37 5.17 8.85
C GLY A 218 0.66 6.29 8.71
N GLY A 219 1.54 6.15 7.72
CA GLY A 219 2.52 7.18 7.38
C GLY A 219 1.88 8.36 6.66
N GLN A 220 2.38 9.55 6.93
CA GLN A 220 1.94 10.74 6.23
C GLN A 220 2.29 10.64 4.74
N LEU A 221 1.29 10.66 3.88
CA LEU A 221 1.48 10.86 2.46
C LEU A 221 1.63 12.36 2.21
N LYS A 222 2.62 12.73 1.40
CA LYS A 222 2.85 14.12 1.03
C LYS A 222 1.56 14.71 0.44
N ASP A 223 1.14 15.86 0.94
CA ASP A 223 -0.04 16.60 0.52
C ASP A 223 -1.40 15.92 0.84
N TRP A 224 -1.42 14.86 1.66
CA TRP A 224 -2.64 14.24 2.14
C TRP A 224 -2.84 14.53 3.63
N GLU A 225 -3.86 15.28 3.93
CA GLU A 225 -4.37 15.45 5.29
C GLU A 225 -5.15 14.18 5.65
N ASN A 226 -4.50 13.27 6.36
CA ASN A 226 -5.13 12.06 6.85
C ASN A 226 -6.10 12.43 7.98
N PRO A 227 -7.42 12.31 7.79
CA PRO A 227 -8.39 12.73 8.80
C PRO A 227 -8.35 11.86 10.08
N TRP A 228 -7.75 10.66 10.00
CA TRP A 228 -7.59 9.76 11.15
C TRP A 228 -6.25 9.89 11.84
N GLN A 229 -5.33 10.69 11.33
CA GLN A 229 -4.04 10.94 11.96
C GLN A 229 -4.21 11.98 13.09
N SER A 230 -5.03 11.62 14.10
CA SER A 230 -5.25 12.46 15.28
C SER A 230 -3.97 12.64 16.12
N ASP A 231 -2.96 11.80 15.92
CA ASP A 231 -1.72 11.84 16.68
C ASP A 231 -0.52 11.37 15.82
N LYS A 232 -0.02 12.31 15.02
CA LYS A 232 1.17 12.12 14.19
C LYS A 232 2.38 11.61 15.00
N GLU A 233 2.51 12.07 16.24
CA GLU A 233 3.61 11.67 17.10
C GLU A 233 3.55 10.19 17.48
N LYS A 234 2.37 9.58 17.61
CA LYS A 234 2.26 8.15 17.88
C LYS A 234 2.80 7.30 16.74
N PHE A 235 2.49 7.65 15.49
CA PHE A 235 3.04 6.97 14.35
C PHE A 235 4.56 7.19 14.23
N GLU A 236 5.04 8.42 14.44
CA GLU A 236 6.47 8.71 14.43
C GLU A 236 7.24 7.93 15.53
N ARG A 237 6.66 7.81 16.74
CA ARG A 237 7.22 6.96 17.81
C ARG A 237 7.17 5.46 17.48
N PHE A 238 6.23 5.01 16.68
CA PHE A 238 6.15 3.62 16.21
C PHE A 238 7.27 3.29 15.22
N ILE A 239 7.67 4.23 14.35
CA ILE A 239 8.77 4.09 13.41
C ILE A 239 10.10 4.16 14.17
N LYS A 240 10.81 3.04 14.26
CA LYS A 240 12.09 2.91 14.98
C LYS A 240 13.29 2.84 14.05
N CYS A 241 13.14 2.16 12.94
CA CYS A 241 14.22 1.82 12.02
C CYS A 241 14.18 2.65 10.72
N TYR A 242 13.00 2.71 10.09
CA TYR A 242 12.86 3.35 8.78
C TYR A 242 13.20 4.84 8.82
N ASN A 243 14.12 5.28 7.94
CA ASN A 243 14.56 6.67 7.81
C ASN A 243 15.14 7.28 9.11
N ASN A 244 15.64 6.45 10.02
CA ASN A 244 16.28 6.88 11.26
C ASN A 244 17.81 7.03 11.02
N LYS A 245 18.36 8.20 11.33
CA LYS A 245 19.78 8.54 11.13
C LYS A 245 20.75 7.64 11.90
N ASN A 246 20.30 7.04 12.99
CA ASN A 246 21.09 6.14 13.83
C ASN A 246 21.12 4.70 13.31
N MET A 247 20.37 4.39 12.25
CA MET A 247 20.31 3.06 11.65
C MET A 247 21.28 2.92 10.49
N GLY A 248 21.77 1.68 10.28
CA GLY A 248 22.51 1.32 9.07
C GLY A 248 21.59 1.36 7.85
N HIS A 249 22.14 1.61 6.66
CA HIS A 249 21.36 1.54 5.44
C HIS A 249 22.22 1.15 4.23
N ILE A 250 21.59 0.47 3.28
CA ILE A 250 22.16 0.13 1.97
C ILE A 250 21.17 0.46 0.85
N MET A 251 21.70 0.59 -0.36
CA MET A 251 20.87 0.53 -1.56
C MET A 251 20.67 -0.93 -1.96
N ASP A 252 19.42 -1.38 -2.00
CA ASP A 252 19.12 -2.74 -2.47
C ASP A 252 19.24 -2.84 -4.00
N LYS A 253 19.20 -4.07 -4.54
CA LYS A 253 19.29 -4.33 -5.99
C LYS A 253 18.18 -3.68 -6.83
N ASN A 254 17.12 -3.20 -6.19
CA ASN A 254 16.00 -2.51 -6.84
C ASN A 254 16.12 -0.98 -6.70
N GLY A 255 17.26 -0.46 -6.25
CA GLY A 255 17.51 0.97 -6.07
C GLY A 255 16.73 1.59 -4.90
N ARG A 256 16.35 0.80 -3.90
CA ARG A 256 15.65 1.29 -2.70
C ARG A 256 16.59 1.30 -1.51
N ARG A 257 16.58 2.38 -0.73
CA ARG A 257 17.32 2.44 0.53
C ARG A 257 16.63 1.58 1.58
N PHE A 258 17.31 0.54 2.05
CA PHE A 258 16.87 -0.32 3.13
C PHE A 258 17.60 0.05 4.42
N TRP A 259 16.87 0.22 5.53
CA TRP A 259 17.38 0.53 6.87
C TRP A 259 17.33 -0.70 7.76
N PHE A 260 18.34 -0.84 8.64
CA PHE A 260 18.51 -1.98 9.53
C PHE A 260 19.33 -1.62 10.77
N ASP A 261 19.31 -2.46 11.81
CA ASP A 261 20.11 -2.29 13.02
C ASP A 261 21.61 -2.29 12.67
N PRO A 262 22.38 -1.26 13.10
CA PRO A 262 23.81 -1.13 12.79
C PRO A 262 24.67 -2.34 13.19
N LYS A 263 24.24 -3.15 14.16
CA LYS A 263 24.94 -4.37 14.54
C LYS A 263 25.14 -5.36 13.37
N TRP A 264 24.34 -5.26 12.32
CA TRP A 264 24.44 -6.09 11.13
C TRP A 264 25.44 -5.57 10.09
N ASN A 265 26.02 -4.38 10.26
CA ASN A 265 26.99 -3.82 9.32
C ASN A 265 28.20 -4.73 9.10
N ILE A 266 28.77 -5.32 10.16
CA ILE A 266 29.94 -6.20 10.10
C ILE A 266 29.58 -7.51 9.41
N LYS A 267 28.45 -8.13 9.79
CA LYS A 267 27.98 -9.38 9.18
C LYS A 267 27.60 -9.24 7.71
N MET A 268 27.20 -8.05 7.28
CA MET A 268 26.95 -7.74 5.86
C MET A 268 28.24 -7.90 5.03
N LEU A 269 29.37 -7.37 5.52
CA LEU A 269 30.66 -7.45 4.83
C LEU A 269 31.17 -8.89 4.73
N GLU A 270 31.00 -9.68 5.77
CA GLU A 270 31.35 -11.11 5.80
C GLU A 270 30.51 -11.94 4.81
N HIS A 271 29.22 -11.62 4.66
CA HIS A 271 28.34 -12.34 3.72
C HIS A 271 28.67 -12.01 2.26
N ILE A 272 28.96 -10.73 1.96
CA ILE A 272 29.43 -10.29 0.62
C ILE A 272 30.77 -10.92 0.26
N SER A 273 31.67 -11.13 1.23
CA SER A 273 32.99 -11.74 1.00
C SER A 273 32.90 -13.25 0.70
N LYS A 274 31.86 -13.94 1.17
CA LYS A 274 31.63 -15.37 0.92
C LYS A 274 30.89 -15.67 -0.41
N GLN A 275 30.32 -14.64 -1.05
CA GLN A 275 29.62 -14.77 -2.35
C GLN A 275 30.48 -14.36 -3.55
N LYS A 276 31.71 -13.92 -3.31
CA LYS A 276 32.76 -13.70 -4.31
C LYS A 276 33.70 -14.92 -4.36
#